data_4465407a9133bd59402771e1dde8381c
#
_entry.id   4465407a9133bd59402771e1dde8381c
#
_cell.length_a   1.000
_cell.length_b   1.000
_cell.length_c   1.000
_cell.angle_alpha   90.00
_cell.angle_beta   90.00
_cell.angle_gamma   90.00
#
_symmetry.space_group_name_H-M   'P 1'
#
loop_
_entity.id
_entity.type
_entity.pdbx_description
1 polymer ?
#
loop_
_entity_poly.entity_id
_entity_poly.type
_entity_poly.pdbx_seq_one_letter_code
_entity_poly.pdbx_strand_id
1 'polypeptide(L)'
;MSTLITALSAAAPLASGWAWHTHTLRRRLHAARRDPLSGLPTRAAFEQQAQRALARRSHAVLLIDLDGFKALNDTFGHAAGDTAIRATAASLTDVLDGHPGALAARLGGDEFTAVVPWSDPGTLPWLLAGLHGAVTAPFRHEGRALTVGASIGAYIATPLPAPALPAALRRADEAMYDAKRGGGGWRIADGPAPAHATSCGRRSGRPGTTAGETR
;
A
#
# COMPACT_ATOMS: atom_id res chain seq x y z
N MET A 1 40.25 12.55 -42.04
CA MET A 1 39.41 13.35 -41.11
C MET A 1 37.92 13.40 -41.52
N SER A 2 37.60 13.43 -42.80
CA SER A 2 36.19 13.52 -43.29
C SER A 2 35.30 12.32 -42.87
N THR A 3 35.79 11.10 -42.87
CA THR A 3 35.03 9.90 -42.55
C THR A 3 34.60 9.81 -41.07
N LEU A 4 35.43 10.34 -40.15
CA LEU A 4 35.12 10.42 -38.72
C LEU A 4 34.00 11.46 -38.46
N ILE A 5 34.00 12.59 -39.14
CA ILE A 5 32.99 13.64 -38.99
C ILE A 5 31.64 13.14 -39.51
N THR A 6 31.63 12.43 -40.66
CA THR A 6 30.38 11.87 -41.21
C THR A 6 29.85 10.74 -40.33
N ALA A 7 30.66 9.89 -39.74
CA ALA A 7 30.19 8.86 -38.81
C ALA A 7 29.61 9.46 -37.51
N LEU A 8 30.22 10.49 -36.95
CA LEU A 8 29.73 11.21 -35.78
C LEU A 8 28.40 11.94 -36.04
N SER A 9 28.26 12.57 -37.21
CA SER A 9 27.00 13.27 -37.57
C SER A 9 25.84 12.32 -37.83
N ALA A 10 26.09 11.10 -38.27
CA ALA A 10 25.07 10.06 -38.45
C ALA A 10 24.70 9.36 -37.11
N ALA A 11 25.67 9.23 -36.20
CA ALA A 11 25.44 8.58 -34.89
C ALA A 11 24.71 9.49 -33.89
N ALA A 12 24.92 10.81 -33.96
CA ALA A 12 24.34 11.75 -33.01
C ALA A 12 22.79 11.74 -32.96
N PRO A 13 22.04 11.75 -34.07
CA PRO A 13 20.58 11.69 -34.03
C PRO A 13 20.05 10.34 -33.53
N LEU A 14 20.75 9.24 -33.81
CA LEU A 14 20.40 7.91 -33.28
C LEU A 14 20.62 7.83 -31.77
N ALA A 15 21.73 8.34 -31.28
CA ALA A 15 22.01 8.40 -29.83
C ALA A 15 21.02 9.32 -29.10
N SER A 16 20.69 10.46 -29.69
CA SER A 16 19.69 11.39 -29.12
C SER A 16 18.29 10.77 -29.10
N GLY A 17 17.88 10.10 -30.17
CA GLY A 17 16.61 9.40 -30.23
C GLY A 17 16.51 8.26 -29.22
N TRP A 18 17.59 7.50 -29.06
CA TRP A 18 17.67 6.43 -28.07
C TRP A 18 17.67 6.97 -26.62
N ALA A 19 18.40 8.04 -26.35
CA ALA A 19 18.41 8.72 -25.05
C ALA A 19 17.01 9.29 -24.71
N TRP A 20 16.36 9.92 -25.67
CA TRP A 20 14.98 10.40 -25.52
C TRP A 20 14.00 9.26 -25.27
N HIS A 21 14.09 8.18 -26.04
CA HIS A 21 13.24 7.00 -25.87
C HIS A 21 13.43 6.34 -24.51
N THR A 22 14.68 6.13 -24.09
CA THR A 22 14.97 5.58 -22.76
C THR A 22 14.53 6.50 -21.63
N HIS A 23 14.68 7.82 -21.78
CA HIS A 23 14.19 8.80 -20.80
C HIS A 23 12.65 8.76 -20.68
N THR A 24 11.94 8.78 -21.80
CA THR A 24 10.47 8.72 -21.83
C THR A 24 9.95 7.39 -21.27
N LEU A 25 10.61 6.28 -21.60
CA LEU A 25 10.27 4.95 -21.08
C LEU A 25 10.49 4.88 -19.55
N ARG A 26 11.62 5.40 -19.06
CA ARG A 26 11.89 5.50 -17.63
C ARG A 26 10.85 6.37 -16.91
N ARG A 27 10.47 7.52 -17.47
CA ARG A 27 9.41 8.38 -16.91
C ARG A 27 8.06 7.65 -16.85
N ARG A 28 7.68 6.93 -17.90
CA ARG A 28 6.45 6.12 -17.91
C ARG A 28 6.49 4.98 -16.88
N LEU A 29 7.62 4.30 -16.74
CA LEU A 29 7.83 3.28 -15.71
C LEU A 29 7.80 3.86 -14.29
N HIS A 30 8.35 5.06 -14.06
CA HIS A 30 8.28 5.73 -12.78
C HIS A 30 6.84 6.21 -12.46
N ALA A 31 6.11 6.74 -13.45
CA ALA A 31 4.71 7.12 -13.30
C ALA A 31 3.82 5.89 -13.01
N ALA A 32 4.08 4.74 -13.67
CA ALA A 32 3.37 3.49 -13.42
C ALA A 32 3.65 2.86 -12.04
N ARG A 33 4.64 3.38 -11.29
CA ARG A 33 4.99 2.90 -9.94
C ARG A 33 4.29 3.63 -8.82
N ARG A 34 3.61 4.73 -9.10
CA ARG A 34 2.86 5.50 -8.11
C ARG A 34 1.39 5.55 -8.46
N ASP A 35 0.56 5.42 -7.45
CA ASP A 35 -0.87 5.63 -7.56
C ASP A 35 -1.14 7.13 -7.77
N PRO A 36 -1.85 7.54 -8.83
CA PRO A 36 -2.01 8.96 -9.19
C PRO A 36 -2.86 9.73 -8.18
N LEU A 37 -3.70 9.06 -7.40
CA LEU A 37 -4.58 9.69 -6.43
C LEU A 37 -3.88 9.90 -5.09
N SER A 38 -3.27 8.85 -4.56
CA SER A 38 -2.61 8.87 -3.24
C SER A 38 -1.15 9.33 -3.29
N GLY A 39 -0.49 9.28 -4.45
CA GLY A 39 0.95 9.52 -4.59
C GLY A 39 1.84 8.41 -4.02
N LEU A 40 1.27 7.44 -3.32
CA LEU A 40 1.99 6.29 -2.78
C LEU A 40 2.40 5.32 -3.89
N PRO A 41 3.36 4.42 -3.65
CA PRO A 41 3.65 3.29 -4.52
C PRO A 41 2.40 2.49 -4.87
N THR A 42 2.36 1.98 -6.10
CA THR A 42 1.35 0.99 -6.52
C THR A 42 1.65 -0.38 -5.89
N ARG A 43 0.65 -1.28 -5.87
CA ARG A 43 0.80 -2.67 -5.41
C ARG A 43 2.06 -3.33 -5.98
N ALA A 44 2.25 -3.29 -7.30
CA ALA A 44 3.39 -3.94 -7.96
C ALA A 44 4.75 -3.35 -7.54
N ALA A 45 4.84 -2.03 -7.40
CA ALA A 45 6.05 -1.36 -6.93
C ALA A 45 6.37 -1.70 -5.47
N PHE A 46 5.35 -1.78 -4.63
CA PHE A 46 5.46 -2.16 -3.23
C PHE A 46 5.90 -3.61 -3.07
N GLU A 47 5.25 -4.56 -3.74
CA GLU A 47 5.56 -6.00 -3.62
C GLU A 47 7.03 -6.27 -3.92
N GLN A 48 7.58 -5.64 -4.97
CA GLN A 48 8.99 -5.79 -5.33
C GLN A 48 9.94 -5.28 -4.23
N GLN A 49 9.61 -4.15 -3.60
CA GLN A 49 10.46 -3.54 -2.57
C GLN A 49 10.30 -4.26 -1.23
N ALA A 50 9.07 -4.58 -0.83
CA ALA A 50 8.75 -5.28 0.40
C ALA A 50 9.38 -6.67 0.46
N GLN A 51 9.34 -7.44 -0.65
CA GLN A 51 9.99 -8.75 -0.72
C GLN A 51 11.49 -8.68 -0.43
N ARG A 52 12.17 -7.63 -0.94
CA ARG A 52 13.60 -7.40 -0.67
C ARG A 52 13.87 -6.96 0.76
N ALA A 53 12.96 -6.18 1.36
CA ALA A 53 13.07 -5.71 2.73
C ALA A 53 12.93 -6.87 3.71
N LEU A 54 11.90 -7.71 3.56
CA LEU A 54 11.61 -8.86 4.41
C LEU A 54 12.75 -9.90 4.44
N ALA A 55 13.51 -10.03 3.36
CA ALA A 55 14.66 -10.94 3.29
C ALA A 55 15.85 -10.51 4.17
N ARG A 56 15.88 -9.27 4.66
CA ARG A 56 17.06 -8.70 5.33
C ARG A 56 16.93 -8.65 6.85
N ARG A 57 15.74 -8.38 7.38
CA ARG A 57 15.49 -8.20 8.82
C ARG A 57 14.01 -8.35 9.13
N SER A 58 13.66 -8.40 10.42
CA SER A 58 12.26 -8.41 10.86
C SER A 58 11.55 -7.12 10.48
N HIS A 59 10.29 -7.26 10.07
CA HIS A 59 9.41 -6.15 9.72
C HIS A 59 8.01 -6.39 10.26
N ALA A 60 7.33 -5.32 10.67
CA ALA A 60 5.89 -5.32 10.79
C ALA A 60 5.28 -5.12 9.40
N VAL A 61 4.41 -6.02 8.99
CA VAL A 61 3.60 -5.94 7.76
C VAL A 61 2.21 -5.52 8.17
N LEU A 62 1.74 -4.40 7.62
CA LEU A 62 0.46 -3.79 7.96
C LEU A 62 -0.47 -3.85 6.76
N LEU A 63 -1.76 -4.10 7.03
CA LEU A 63 -2.84 -3.93 6.06
C LEU A 63 -3.89 -3.02 6.68
N ILE A 64 -4.38 -2.05 5.91
CA ILE A 64 -5.29 -1.01 6.37
C ILE A 64 -6.46 -0.91 5.39
N ASP A 65 -7.68 -0.87 5.91
CA ASP A 65 -8.91 -0.70 5.14
C ASP A 65 -9.73 0.44 5.77
N LEU A 66 -10.27 1.35 4.96
CA LEU A 66 -11.06 2.48 5.45
C LEU A 66 -12.51 2.05 5.70
N ASP A 67 -12.92 2.08 6.96
CA ASP A 67 -14.27 1.69 7.35
C ASP A 67 -15.29 2.77 6.95
N GLY A 68 -16.40 2.35 6.34
CA GLY A 68 -17.45 3.26 5.90
C GLY A 68 -17.13 4.09 4.66
N PHE A 69 -16.02 3.79 3.94
CA PHE A 69 -15.59 4.54 2.75
C PHE A 69 -16.68 4.60 1.66
N LYS A 70 -17.42 3.51 1.45
CA LYS A 70 -18.55 3.51 0.51
C LYS A 70 -19.65 4.48 0.97
N ALA A 71 -20.02 4.46 2.23
CA ALA A 71 -21.05 5.37 2.77
C ALA A 71 -20.62 6.85 2.69
N LEU A 72 -19.32 7.13 2.87
CA LEU A 72 -18.73 8.45 2.64
C LEU A 72 -18.94 8.90 1.19
N ASN A 73 -18.62 8.03 0.22
CA ASN A 73 -18.82 8.32 -1.22
C ASN A 73 -20.31 8.52 -1.57
N ASP A 74 -21.16 7.65 -1.04
CA ASP A 74 -22.61 7.70 -1.32
C ASP A 74 -23.24 8.98 -0.74
N THR A 75 -22.71 9.50 0.39
CA THR A 75 -23.24 10.68 1.07
C THR A 75 -22.66 12.00 0.56
N PHE A 76 -21.34 12.03 0.29
CA PHE A 76 -20.60 13.26 -0.02
C PHE A 76 -19.97 13.27 -1.41
N GLY A 77 -20.22 12.23 -2.19
CA GLY A 77 -19.68 12.10 -3.55
C GLY A 77 -18.25 11.55 -3.60
N HIS A 78 -17.85 11.06 -4.79
CA HIS A 78 -16.51 10.47 -5.01
C HIS A 78 -15.36 11.46 -4.74
N ALA A 79 -15.59 12.77 -4.89
CA ALA A 79 -14.57 13.78 -4.58
C ALA A 79 -14.21 13.80 -3.08
N ALA A 80 -15.17 13.50 -2.20
CA ALA A 80 -14.93 13.35 -0.76
C ALA A 80 -14.09 12.09 -0.49
N GLY A 81 -14.40 10.98 -1.15
CA GLY A 81 -13.59 9.76 -1.05
C GLY A 81 -12.17 9.96 -1.57
N ASP A 82 -12.00 10.66 -2.68
CA ASP A 82 -10.67 11.04 -3.18
C ASP A 82 -9.89 11.87 -2.16
N THR A 83 -10.56 12.77 -1.46
CA THR A 83 -9.95 13.57 -0.39
C THR A 83 -9.57 12.69 0.81
N ALA A 84 -10.42 11.75 1.20
CA ALA A 84 -10.11 10.77 2.24
C ALA A 84 -8.88 9.93 1.90
N ILE A 85 -8.77 9.44 0.67
CA ILE A 85 -7.60 8.67 0.20
C ILE A 85 -6.33 9.50 0.27
N ARG A 86 -6.36 10.78 -0.15
CA ARG A 86 -5.19 11.67 -0.05
C ARG A 86 -4.81 11.95 1.40
N ALA A 87 -5.79 12.19 2.27
CA ALA A 87 -5.56 12.40 3.69
C ALA A 87 -4.94 11.17 4.35
N THR A 88 -5.47 9.97 4.08
CA THR A 88 -4.92 8.71 4.56
C THR A 88 -3.47 8.51 4.09
N ALA A 89 -3.19 8.78 2.82
CA ALA A 89 -1.85 8.64 2.28
C ALA A 89 -0.84 9.61 2.94
N ALA A 90 -1.26 10.84 3.21
CA ALA A 90 -0.46 11.81 3.95
C ALA A 90 -0.21 11.34 5.39
N SER A 91 -1.24 10.92 6.11
CA SER A 91 -1.12 10.38 7.48
C SER A 91 -0.17 9.18 7.54
N LEU A 92 -0.27 8.25 6.57
CA LEU A 92 0.65 7.12 6.46
C LEU A 92 2.09 7.57 6.26
N THR A 93 2.32 8.53 5.38
CA THR A 93 3.65 9.06 5.10
C THR A 93 4.23 9.73 6.34
N ASP A 94 3.47 10.62 6.98
CA ASP A 94 3.92 11.38 8.16
C ASP A 94 4.30 10.46 9.34
N VAL A 95 3.46 9.46 9.64
CA VAL A 95 3.75 8.50 10.73
C VAL A 95 4.96 7.63 10.40
N LEU A 96 5.11 7.23 9.14
CA LEU A 96 6.18 6.33 8.71
C LEU A 96 7.52 7.03 8.45
N ASP A 97 7.55 8.35 8.28
CA ASP A 97 8.80 9.13 8.13
C ASP A 97 9.74 8.96 9.33
N GLY A 98 9.19 8.71 10.54
CA GLY A 98 9.96 8.37 11.73
C GLY A 98 10.61 6.96 11.71
N HIS A 99 10.36 6.15 10.68
CA HIS A 99 10.82 4.76 10.56
C HIS A 99 11.67 4.54 9.30
N PRO A 100 13.00 4.79 9.35
CA PRO A 100 13.87 4.68 8.17
C PRO A 100 13.80 3.30 7.50
N GLY A 101 13.45 3.30 6.21
CA GLY A 101 13.27 2.09 5.42
C GLY A 101 11.86 1.52 5.48
N ALA A 102 10.89 2.22 6.07
CA ALA A 102 9.48 1.90 5.94
C ALA A 102 9.01 2.12 4.49
N LEU A 103 8.06 1.31 4.07
CA LEU A 103 7.43 1.35 2.75
C LEU A 103 5.92 1.39 2.97
N ALA A 104 5.23 2.28 2.26
CA ALA A 104 3.77 2.28 2.21
C ALA A 104 3.29 2.22 0.77
N ALA A 105 2.08 1.73 0.54
CA ALA A 105 1.45 1.67 -0.76
C ALA A 105 -0.08 1.69 -0.65
N ARG A 106 -0.73 2.08 -1.75
CA ARG A 106 -2.15 1.84 -1.96
C ARG A 106 -2.33 0.58 -2.79
N LEU A 107 -3.13 -0.36 -2.30
CA LEU A 107 -3.40 -1.62 -3.00
C LEU A 107 -4.54 -1.48 -4.01
N GLY A 108 -5.45 -0.55 -3.81
CA GLY A 108 -6.59 -0.23 -4.65
C GLY A 108 -7.81 0.16 -3.80
N GLY A 109 -8.75 0.92 -4.37
CA GLY A 109 -9.91 1.39 -3.62
C GLY A 109 -9.53 2.13 -2.33
N ASP A 110 -9.96 1.61 -1.21
CA ASP A 110 -9.76 2.08 0.16
C ASP A 110 -8.72 1.26 0.94
N GLU A 111 -7.97 0.37 0.26
CA GLU A 111 -6.99 -0.52 0.87
C GLU A 111 -5.56 0.04 0.76
N PHE A 112 -4.84 0.08 1.88
CA PHE A 112 -3.45 0.48 1.99
C PHE A 112 -2.62 -0.61 2.69
N THR A 113 -1.31 -0.54 2.54
CA THR A 113 -0.37 -1.45 3.19
C THR A 113 0.91 -0.73 3.56
N ALA A 114 1.60 -1.25 4.57
CA ALA A 114 2.94 -0.80 4.91
C ALA A 114 3.83 -1.97 5.36
N VAL A 115 5.13 -1.81 5.15
CA VAL A 115 6.18 -2.67 5.72
C VAL A 115 7.13 -1.77 6.48
N VAL A 116 7.23 -1.98 7.78
CA VAL A 116 8.01 -1.15 8.69
C VAL A 116 9.11 -2.01 9.30
N PRO A 117 10.39 -1.59 9.24
CA PRO A 117 11.47 -2.27 9.95
C PRO A 117 11.15 -2.33 11.44
N TRP A 118 11.17 -3.52 12.02
CA TRP A 118 10.73 -3.70 13.39
C TRP A 118 11.65 -4.65 14.16
N SER A 119 12.14 -4.20 15.30
CA SER A 119 13.03 -4.97 16.16
C SER A 119 12.45 -5.25 17.56
N ASP A 120 11.47 -4.46 17.99
CA ASP A 120 10.87 -4.60 19.33
C ASP A 120 9.34 -4.79 19.21
N PRO A 121 8.85 -6.04 19.35
CA PRO A 121 7.41 -6.33 19.29
C PRO A 121 6.59 -5.56 20.33
N GLY A 122 7.15 -5.23 21.47
CA GLY A 122 6.46 -4.53 22.56
C GLY A 122 6.05 -3.08 22.21
N THR A 123 6.71 -2.48 21.23
CA THR A 123 6.42 -1.11 20.80
C THR A 123 5.45 -1.04 19.61
N LEU A 124 5.15 -2.17 18.94
CA LEU A 124 4.22 -2.21 17.80
C LEU A 124 2.81 -1.67 18.13
N PRO A 125 2.21 -1.96 19.31
CA PRO A 125 0.92 -1.37 19.67
C PRO A 125 0.91 0.16 19.66
N TRP A 126 2.00 0.82 20.03
CA TRP A 126 2.10 2.29 20.01
C TRP A 126 2.12 2.83 18.57
N LEU A 127 2.85 2.18 17.67
CA LEU A 127 2.82 2.54 16.25
C LEU A 127 1.41 2.38 15.67
N LEU A 128 0.75 1.25 15.94
CA LEU A 128 -0.59 0.98 15.42
C LEU A 128 -1.63 1.95 15.97
N ALA A 129 -1.55 2.29 17.26
CA ALA A 129 -2.44 3.28 17.86
C ALA A 129 -2.23 4.67 17.26
N GLY A 130 -0.97 5.10 17.10
CA GLY A 130 -0.62 6.36 16.46
C GLY A 130 -1.09 6.43 15.00
N LEU A 131 -0.84 5.37 14.24
CA LEU A 131 -1.26 5.26 12.85
C LEU A 131 -2.78 5.27 12.71
N HIS A 132 -3.50 4.50 13.53
CA HIS A 132 -4.96 4.49 13.55
C HIS A 132 -5.51 5.88 13.88
N GLY A 133 -4.98 6.55 14.91
CA GLY A 133 -5.37 7.91 15.28
C GLY A 133 -5.14 8.93 14.16
N ALA A 134 -4.00 8.82 13.45
CA ALA A 134 -3.69 9.71 12.34
C ALA A 134 -4.60 9.49 11.12
N VAL A 135 -4.89 8.23 10.77
CA VAL A 135 -5.76 7.88 9.63
C VAL A 135 -7.22 8.25 9.90
N THR A 136 -7.69 8.12 11.14
CA THR A 136 -9.08 8.44 11.52
C THR A 136 -9.27 9.90 11.94
N ALA A 137 -8.20 10.71 11.92
CA ALA A 137 -8.28 12.14 12.20
C ALA A 137 -9.19 12.85 11.18
N PRO A 138 -9.93 13.90 11.60
CA PRO A 138 -10.79 14.67 10.69
C PRO A 138 -9.97 15.30 9.55
N PHE A 139 -10.46 15.17 8.33
CA PHE A 139 -9.94 15.86 7.15
C PHE A 139 -10.95 16.87 6.60
N ARG A 140 -10.47 17.87 5.84
CA ARG A 140 -11.34 18.90 5.27
C ARG A 140 -11.72 18.58 3.82
N HIS A 141 -13.03 18.65 3.54
CA HIS A 141 -13.58 18.57 2.20
C HIS A 141 -14.65 19.66 2.03
N GLU A 142 -14.49 20.55 1.06
CA GLU A 142 -15.42 21.67 0.78
C GLU A 142 -15.81 22.48 2.03
N GLY A 143 -14.82 22.79 2.88
CA GLY A 143 -15.03 23.56 4.12
C GLY A 143 -15.60 22.74 5.30
N ARG A 144 -16.03 21.49 5.08
CA ARG A 144 -16.56 20.59 6.12
C ARG A 144 -15.45 19.72 6.69
N ALA A 145 -15.53 19.41 7.97
CA ALA A 145 -14.71 18.38 8.60
C ALA A 145 -15.42 17.04 8.45
N LEU A 146 -14.77 16.09 7.77
CA LEU A 146 -15.27 14.72 7.60
C LEU A 146 -14.29 13.76 8.28
N THR A 147 -14.80 12.59 8.67
CA THR A 147 -13.99 11.50 9.23
C THR A 147 -14.27 10.21 8.47
N VAL A 148 -13.29 9.31 8.48
CA VAL A 148 -13.44 7.94 8.02
C VAL A 148 -12.87 7.01 9.09
N GLY A 149 -13.50 5.85 9.31
CA GLY A 149 -12.96 4.83 10.20
C GLY A 149 -11.82 4.07 9.53
N ALA A 150 -11.07 3.29 10.32
CA ALA A 150 -10.04 2.43 9.79
C ALA A 150 -9.93 1.12 10.59
N SER A 151 -9.70 0.02 9.87
CA SER A 151 -9.34 -1.27 10.41
C SER A 151 -7.92 -1.63 9.99
N ILE A 152 -7.04 -1.87 10.96
CA ILE A 152 -5.62 -2.15 10.73
C ILE A 152 -5.28 -3.55 11.23
N GLY A 153 -4.73 -4.38 10.36
CA GLY A 153 -4.11 -5.65 10.73
C GLY A 153 -2.60 -5.58 10.64
N ALA A 154 -1.92 -6.16 11.59
CA ALA A 154 -0.46 -6.23 11.63
C ALA A 154 0.02 -7.66 11.80
N TYR A 155 1.17 -7.97 11.19
CA TYR A 155 1.91 -9.22 11.38
C TYR A 155 3.40 -8.94 11.45
N ILE A 156 4.09 -9.55 12.43
CA ILE A 156 5.55 -9.45 12.54
C ILE A 156 6.18 -10.58 11.74
N ALA A 157 6.75 -10.22 10.58
CA ALA A 157 7.50 -11.13 9.73
C ALA A 157 8.96 -11.15 10.16
N THR A 158 9.45 -12.32 10.61
CA THR A 158 10.87 -12.57 10.92
C THR A 158 11.58 -13.12 9.69
N PRO A 159 12.89 -12.87 9.51
CA PRO A 159 13.66 -13.35 8.36
C PRO A 159 14.06 -14.83 8.55
N LEU A 160 13.11 -15.75 8.65
CA LEU A 160 13.36 -17.20 8.61
C LEU A 160 12.94 -17.74 7.26
N PRO A 161 13.45 -18.92 6.78
CA PRO A 161 13.60 -19.17 5.36
C PRO A 161 12.44 -18.61 4.56
N ALA A 162 12.67 -17.43 4.01
CA ALA A 162 11.81 -16.55 3.23
C ALA A 162 10.32 -16.52 3.72
N PRO A 163 9.93 -15.64 4.66
CA PRO A 163 8.53 -15.31 4.78
C PRO A 163 8.11 -14.68 3.46
N ALA A 164 7.42 -15.43 2.63
CA ALA A 164 6.88 -14.89 1.40
C ALA A 164 5.96 -13.72 1.78
N LEU A 165 6.17 -12.55 1.22
CA LEU A 165 5.31 -11.37 1.42
C LEU A 165 3.81 -11.73 1.36
N PRO A 166 3.34 -12.62 0.42
CA PRO A 166 1.96 -13.07 0.40
C PRO A 166 1.47 -13.75 1.68
N ALA A 167 2.35 -14.48 2.37
CA ALA A 167 1.99 -15.13 3.63
C ALA A 167 1.86 -14.10 4.77
N ALA A 168 2.78 -13.13 4.82
CA ALA A 168 2.74 -12.05 5.80
C ALA A 168 1.52 -11.14 5.60
N LEU A 169 1.20 -10.77 4.35
CA LEU A 169 0.01 -9.99 4.02
C LEU A 169 -1.28 -10.75 4.39
N ARG A 170 -1.34 -12.06 4.21
CA ARG A 170 -2.50 -12.85 4.61
C ARG A 170 -2.71 -12.83 6.13
N ARG A 171 -1.62 -12.94 6.92
CA ARG A 171 -1.72 -12.84 8.39
C ARG A 171 -2.19 -11.45 8.82
N ALA A 172 -1.68 -10.41 8.17
CA ALA A 172 -2.17 -9.05 8.40
C ALA A 172 -3.65 -8.88 7.98
N ASP A 173 -4.10 -9.50 6.87
CA ASP A 173 -5.50 -9.49 6.43
C ASP A 173 -6.43 -10.18 7.44
N GLU A 174 -6.03 -11.32 7.98
CA GLU A 174 -6.77 -12.01 9.05
C GLU A 174 -6.96 -11.10 10.27
N ALA A 175 -5.90 -10.46 10.74
CA ALA A 175 -5.97 -9.52 11.86
C ALA A 175 -6.80 -8.26 11.53
N MET A 176 -6.68 -7.72 10.32
CA MET A 176 -7.49 -6.59 9.87
C MET A 176 -8.98 -6.94 9.83
N TYR A 177 -9.31 -8.15 9.35
CA TYR A 177 -10.69 -8.63 9.34
C TYR A 177 -11.27 -8.74 10.77
N ASP A 178 -10.46 -9.21 11.74
CA ASP A 178 -10.86 -9.28 13.14
C ASP A 178 -11.04 -7.88 13.75
N ALA A 179 -10.18 -6.91 13.40
CA ALA A 179 -10.37 -5.51 13.77
C ALA A 179 -11.70 -4.97 13.22
N LYS A 180 -11.98 -5.20 11.94
CA LYS A 180 -13.21 -4.78 11.27
C LYS A 180 -14.47 -5.36 11.89
N ARG A 181 -14.45 -6.65 12.27
CA ARG A 181 -15.55 -7.30 13.00
C ARG A 181 -15.74 -6.74 14.40
N GLY A 182 -14.66 -6.26 15.02
CA GLY A 182 -14.68 -5.62 16.33
C GLY A 182 -15.15 -4.16 16.32
N GLY A 183 -15.53 -3.61 15.17
CA GLY A 183 -15.96 -2.22 15.03
C GLY A 183 -14.84 -1.24 14.67
N GLY A 184 -13.73 -1.74 14.08
CA GLY A 184 -12.57 -0.95 13.69
C GLY A 184 -11.41 -1.04 14.68
N GLY A 185 -10.42 -0.17 14.49
CA GLY A 185 -9.22 -0.18 15.32
C GLY A 185 -8.09 -1.03 14.72
N TRP A 186 -7.30 -1.67 15.57
CA TRP A 186 -6.19 -2.48 15.09
C TRP A 186 -6.07 -3.83 15.83
N ARG A 187 -5.46 -4.80 15.15
CA ARG A 187 -5.13 -6.12 15.69
C ARG A 187 -3.76 -6.56 15.19
N ILE A 188 -3.08 -7.37 15.99
CA ILE A 188 -1.82 -8.02 15.62
C ILE A 188 -2.11 -9.51 15.48
N ALA A 189 -1.69 -10.11 14.37
CA ALA A 189 -1.81 -11.55 14.16
C ALA A 189 -0.80 -12.30 15.00
N ASP A 190 -1.27 -13.29 15.77
CA ASP A 190 -0.46 -14.18 16.57
C ASP A 190 -0.05 -15.44 15.79
N GLY A 191 1.12 -16.01 16.17
CA GLY A 191 1.61 -17.28 15.65
C GLY A 191 2.25 -17.20 14.26
N PRO A 192 2.85 -18.31 13.78
CA PRO A 192 3.58 -18.35 12.53
C PRO A 192 2.65 -18.23 11.31
N ALA A 193 3.21 -17.71 10.21
CA ALA A 193 2.51 -17.75 8.93
C ALA A 193 2.35 -19.21 8.47
N PRO A 194 1.16 -19.64 7.98
CA PRO A 194 0.95 -21.00 7.52
C PRO A 194 1.89 -21.36 6.37
N ALA A 195 2.47 -22.58 6.43
CA ALA A 195 3.50 -23.05 5.49
C ALA A 195 2.99 -23.25 4.04
N HIS A 196 1.67 -23.30 3.82
CA HIS A 196 1.10 -23.55 2.51
C HIS A 196 0.37 -22.32 1.93
N ALA A 197 0.75 -21.94 0.71
CA ALA A 197 0.05 -20.97 -0.10
C ALA A 197 -1.31 -21.54 -0.54
N THR A 198 -2.36 -21.27 0.21
CA THR A 198 -3.69 -21.29 -0.38
C THR A 198 -3.83 -20.03 -1.22
N SER A 199 -4.23 -20.21 -2.49
CA SER A 199 -4.41 -19.14 -3.45
C SER A 199 -5.13 -17.93 -2.83
N CYS A 200 -4.66 -16.72 -3.14
CA CYS A 200 -5.37 -15.45 -2.91
C CYS A 200 -6.72 -15.48 -3.65
N GLY A 201 -7.70 -16.21 -3.11
CA GLY A 201 -9.08 -16.15 -3.53
C GLY A 201 -9.81 -15.19 -2.61
N ARG A 202 -10.44 -14.16 -3.18
CA ARG A 202 -11.51 -13.44 -2.50
C ARG A 202 -12.41 -14.47 -1.81
N ARG A 203 -12.47 -14.44 -0.48
CA ARG A 203 -13.44 -15.27 0.24
C ARG A 203 -14.83 -14.87 -0.24
N SER A 204 -15.59 -15.83 -0.79
CA SER A 204 -17.02 -15.71 -1.00
C SER A 204 -17.66 -15.34 0.34
N GLY A 205 -18.26 -14.17 0.44
CA GLY A 205 -18.90 -13.71 1.68
C GLY A 205 -18.60 -12.27 2.08
N ARG A 206 -17.88 -11.50 1.27
CA ARG A 206 -17.83 -10.03 1.48
C ARG A 206 -19.23 -9.45 1.20
N PRO A 207 -19.85 -8.65 2.14
CA PRO A 207 -21.10 -7.96 1.87
C PRO A 207 -20.92 -7.07 0.64
N GLY A 208 -21.66 -7.35 -0.43
CA GLY A 208 -21.59 -6.61 -1.70
C GLY A 208 -21.46 -7.46 -2.96
N THR A 209 -21.29 -8.79 -2.85
CA THR A 209 -21.34 -9.68 -4.02
C THR A 209 -22.63 -10.50 -3.95
N THR A 210 -23.74 -9.95 -4.44
CA THR A 210 -24.92 -10.74 -4.81
C THR A 210 -24.57 -11.53 -6.04
N ALA A 211 -24.53 -12.87 -5.92
CA ALA A 211 -24.58 -13.76 -7.06
C ALA A 211 -25.87 -13.48 -7.82
N GLY A 212 -25.77 -13.04 -9.08
CA GLY A 212 -26.92 -12.92 -9.96
C GLY A 212 -27.51 -14.32 -10.18
N GLU A 213 -28.71 -14.53 -9.72
CA GLU A 213 -29.54 -15.66 -10.11
C GLU A 213 -29.87 -15.51 -11.59
N THR A 214 -29.36 -16.38 -12.41
CA THR A 214 -29.87 -16.64 -13.77
C THR A 214 -31.12 -17.49 -13.66
N ARG A 215 -32.23 -16.93 -14.10
CA ARG A 215 -33.38 -17.67 -14.58
C ARG A 215 -33.37 -17.71 -16.08
#